data_ad6fc5fe7e3b83dcbb178cec2149c61c
#
_entry.id   ad6fc5fe7e3b83dcbb178cec2149c61c
#
_cell.length_a   1.000
_cell.length_b   1.000
_cell.length_c   1.000
_cell.angle_alpha   90.00
_cell.angle_beta   90.00
_cell.angle_gamma   90.00
#
_symmetry.space_group_name_H-M   'P 1'
#
loop_
_entity.id
_entity.type
_entity.pdbx_description
1 polymer ?
#
loop_
_entity_poly.entity_id
_entity_poly.type
_entity_poly.pdbx_seq_one_letter_code
_entity_poly.pdbx_strand_id
1 'polypeptide(L)'
;MSPSSFPPRINHVAISVDAEVMDEKGRGALLEFYSEVFGWVEGDNSTEQGNPLILYTGSLGQFLYLLPAADEFMVTPNMDHFGIEVSSKEEMQEILDRAKRYQRKDPRVRITDTGAMTTRYQDKEYRLTNAYIWFLIPLWIELQHVELRTDT
;
A
#
# COMPACT_ATOMS: atom_id res chain seq x y z
N MET A 1 -6.56 -34.21 12.85
CA MET A 1 -5.81 -33.26 11.98
C MET A 1 -4.96 -32.42 12.90
N SER A 2 -3.64 -32.42 12.74
CA SER A 2 -2.77 -31.49 13.47
C SER A 2 -3.10 -30.07 13.03
N PRO A 3 -3.25 -29.08 13.93
CA PRO A 3 -3.45 -27.71 13.55
C PRO A 3 -2.27 -27.27 12.68
N SER A 4 -2.55 -26.50 11.62
CA SER A 4 -1.53 -25.87 10.80
C SER A 4 -0.55 -25.14 11.72
N SER A 5 0.75 -25.31 11.52
CA SER A 5 1.80 -24.69 12.33
C SER A 5 1.86 -23.16 12.18
N PHE A 6 1.09 -22.60 11.23
CA PHE A 6 1.04 -21.16 10.96
C PHE A 6 -0.41 -20.64 11.03
N PRO A 7 -0.63 -19.50 11.69
CA PRO A 7 -1.94 -18.84 11.65
C PRO A 7 -2.30 -18.40 10.22
N PRO A 8 -3.60 -18.24 9.92
CA PRO A 8 -4.03 -17.61 8.68
C PRO A 8 -3.40 -16.23 8.53
N ARG A 9 -3.04 -15.84 7.30
CA ARG A 9 -2.43 -14.55 6.98
C ARG A 9 -3.33 -13.75 6.04
N ILE A 10 -3.29 -12.43 6.16
CA ILE A 10 -3.92 -11.54 5.19
C ILE A 10 -3.21 -11.74 3.86
N ASN A 11 -3.98 -12.00 2.80
CA ASN A 11 -3.44 -12.17 1.45
C ASN A 11 -3.88 -11.05 0.49
N HIS A 12 -5.01 -10.39 0.74
CA HIS A 12 -5.44 -9.28 -0.09
C HIS A 12 -6.28 -8.27 0.70
N VAL A 13 -6.40 -7.08 0.13
CA VAL A 13 -7.32 -6.03 0.55
C VAL A 13 -8.20 -5.69 -0.65
N ALA A 14 -9.52 -5.78 -0.48
CA ALA A 14 -10.50 -5.35 -1.48
C ALA A 14 -11.05 -3.97 -1.10
N ILE A 15 -11.06 -3.04 -2.05
CA ILE A 15 -11.44 -1.64 -1.85
C ILE A 15 -12.39 -1.23 -2.95
N SER A 16 -13.59 -0.75 -2.58
CA SER A 16 -14.50 -0.11 -3.53
C SER A 16 -13.99 1.31 -3.82
N VAL A 17 -13.76 1.60 -5.08
CA VAL A 17 -13.22 2.88 -5.56
C VAL A 17 -14.24 3.53 -6.48
N ASP A 18 -14.37 4.85 -6.42
CA ASP A 18 -15.22 5.60 -7.32
C ASP A 18 -14.95 5.22 -8.79
N ALA A 19 -16.00 4.85 -9.51
CA ALA A 19 -15.90 4.44 -10.91
C ALA A 19 -15.30 5.55 -11.81
N GLU A 20 -15.46 6.84 -11.44
CA GLU A 20 -14.82 7.96 -12.16
C GLU A 20 -13.30 7.94 -12.02
N VAL A 21 -12.78 7.46 -10.87
CA VAL A 21 -11.33 7.26 -10.66
C VAL A 21 -10.82 6.02 -11.41
N MET A 22 -11.72 5.10 -11.72
CA MET A 22 -11.43 3.81 -12.38
C MET A 22 -11.73 3.84 -13.88
N ASP A 23 -11.88 5.01 -14.50
CA ASP A 23 -11.93 5.15 -15.96
C ASP A 23 -10.60 4.73 -16.60
N GLU A 24 -10.51 4.67 -17.93
CA GLU A 24 -9.30 4.27 -18.65
C GLU A 24 -8.07 5.08 -18.23
N LYS A 25 -8.23 6.40 -18.08
CA LYS A 25 -7.15 7.30 -17.69
C LYS A 25 -6.73 7.09 -16.23
N GLY A 26 -7.70 6.95 -15.33
CA GLY A 26 -7.45 6.72 -13.91
C GLY A 26 -6.79 5.37 -13.65
N ARG A 27 -7.24 4.31 -14.35
CA ARG A 27 -6.60 2.98 -14.30
C ARG A 27 -5.14 3.05 -14.77
N GLY A 28 -4.89 3.75 -15.87
CA GLY A 28 -3.52 3.98 -16.37
C GLY A 28 -2.65 4.70 -15.33
N ALA A 29 -3.17 5.74 -14.70
CA ALA A 29 -2.45 6.47 -13.66
C ALA A 29 -2.18 5.61 -12.42
N LEU A 30 -3.16 4.79 -11.99
CA LEU A 30 -2.98 3.84 -10.88
C LEU A 30 -1.87 2.82 -11.19
N LEU A 31 -1.93 2.18 -12.35
CA LEU A 31 -0.92 1.21 -12.79
C LEU A 31 0.46 1.82 -12.85
N GLU A 32 0.60 2.98 -13.50
CA GLU A 32 1.88 3.68 -13.61
C GLU A 32 2.45 4.04 -12.24
N PHE A 33 1.63 4.64 -11.36
CA PHE A 33 2.07 5.02 -10.03
C PHE A 33 2.52 3.83 -9.18
N TYR A 34 1.67 2.80 -9.06
CA TYR A 34 1.99 1.67 -8.19
C TYR A 34 3.15 0.83 -8.73
N SER A 35 3.32 0.78 -10.06
CA SER A 35 4.48 0.14 -10.67
C SER A 35 5.77 0.95 -10.45
N GLU A 36 5.77 2.25 -10.73
CA GLU A 36 6.96 3.09 -10.60
C GLU A 36 7.40 3.28 -9.13
N VAL A 37 6.44 3.39 -8.20
CA VAL A 37 6.75 3.70 -6.79
C VAL A 37 7.01 2.44 -5.98
N PHE A 38 6.17 1.42 -6.12
CA PHE A 38 6.21 0.22 -5.29
C PHE A 38 6.72 -1.04 -6.02
N GLY A 39 6.84 -1.00 -7.34
CA GLY A 39 7.18 -2.17 -8.13
C GLY A 39 6.04 -3.19 -8.25
N TRP A 40 4.80 -2.78 -7.96
CA TRP A 40 3.64 -3.66 -8.08
C TRP A 40 3.26 -3.85 -9.54
N VAL A 41 2.73 -5.01 -9.86
CA VAL A 41 2.38 -5.37 -11.22
C VAL A 41 0.89 -5.63 -11.37
N GLU A 42 0.37 -5.35 -12.56
CA GLU A 42 -1.02 -5.66 -12.88
C GLU A 42 -1.28 -7.16 -12.86
N GLY A 43 -2.39 -7.54 -12.22
CA GLY A 43 -2.86 -8.91 -12.20
C GLY A 43 -3.65 -9.28 -13.46
N ASP A 44 -3.75 -10.56 -13.72
CA ASP A 44 -4.51 -11.09 -14.85
C ASP A 44 -5.99 -10.65 -14.80
N ASN A 45 -6.57 -10.37 -15.97
CA ASN A 45 -7.98 -9.99 -16.15
C ASN A 45 -8.41 -8.65 -15.52
N SER A 46 -7.47 -7.75 -15.26
CA SER A 46 -7.76 -6.48 -14.60
C SER A 46 -7.78 -5.25 -15.52
N THR A 47 -7.47 -5.40 -16.82
CA THR A 47 -7.21 -4.28 -17.73
C THR A 47 -8.43 -3.63 -18.34
N GLU A 48 -9.59 -4.29 -18.33
CA GLU A 48 -10.79 -3.81 -19.03
C GLU A 48 -11.56 -2.80 -18.17
N GLN A 49 -12.01 -1.72 -18.81
CA GLN A 49 -12.88 -0.73 -18.16
C GLN A 49 -14.14 -1.38 -17.58
N GLY A 50 -14.50 -0.98 -16.35
CA GLY A 50 -15.61 -1.56 -15.60
C GLY A 50 -15.29 -2.84 -14.85
N ASN A 51 -14.13 -3.45 -15.11
CA ASN A 51 -13.63 -4.58 -14.33
C ASN A 51 -12.78 -4.14 -13.14
N PRO A 52 -12.64 -4.97 -12.12
CA PRO A 52 -11.69 -4.72 -11.03
C PRO A 52 -10.28 -4.53 -11.55
N LEU A 53 -9.49 -3.73 -10.85
CA LEU A 53 -8.06 -3.63 -11.06
C LEU A 53 -7.34 -4.42 -9.96
N ILE A 54 -6.52 -5.38 -10.37
CA ILE A 54 -5.72 -6.20 -9.46
C ILE A 54 -4.27 -5.72 -9.52
N LEU A 55 -3.69 -5.42 -8.37
CA LEU A 55 -2.28 -5.06 -8.23
C LEU A 55 -1.59 -6.10 -7.35
N TYR A 56 -0.75 -6.95 -7.93
CA TYR A 56 0.09 -7.87 -7.17
C TYR A 56 1.18 -7.12 -6.43
N THR A 57 1.26 -7.33 -5.12
CA THR A 57 2.11 -6.54 -4.21
C THR A 57 3.43 -7.22 -3.84
N GLY A 58 3.77 -8.34 -4.46
CA GLY A 58 5.04 -9.05 -4.25
C GLY A 58 4.90 -10.56 -4.35
N SER A 59 4.55 -11.22 -3.24
CA SER A 59 4.41 -12.69 -3.23
C SER A 59 3.14 -13.15 -3.91
N LEU A 60 3.17 -14.35 -4.47
CA LEU A 60 1.97 -14.99 -5.03
C LEU A 60 0.81 -15.00 -4.02
N GLY A 61 -0.34 -14.51 -4.45
CA GLY A 61 -1.55 -14.43 -3.63
C GLY A 61 -1.61 -13.21 -2.72
N GLN A 62 -0.67 -12.25 -2.82
CA GLN A 62 -0.77 -10.95 -2.15
C GLN A 62 -1.11 -9.86 -3.17
N PHE A 63 -2.27 -9.20 -2.99
CA PHE A 63 -2.73 -8.20 -3.94
C PHE A 63 -3.70 -7.18 -3.33
N LEU A 64 -3.77 -6.03 -3.97
CA LEU A 64 -4.91 -5.11 -3.84
C LEU A 64 -5.94 -5.45 -4.91
N TYR A 65 -7.19 -5.38 -4.52
CA TYR A 65 -8.33 -5.61 -5.40
C TYR A 65 -9.21 -4.35 -5.41
N LEU A 66 -9.09 -3.53 -6.44
CA LEU A 66 -9.80 -2.28 -6.59
C LEU A 66 -11.08 -2.53 -7.40
N LEU A 67 -12.23 -2.31 -6.77
CA LEU A 67 -13.56 -2.57 -7.32
C LEU A 67 -14.20 -1.25 -7.74
N PRO A 68 -14.42 -1.01 -9.05
CA PRO A 68 -15.13 0.20 -9.47
C PRO A 68 -16.58 0.16 -8.99
N ALA A 69 -17.04 1.23 -8.37
CA ALA A 69 -18.42 1.38 -7.90
C ALA A 69 -18.95 2.77 -8.27
N ALA A 70 -20.19 2.82 -8.79
CA ALA A 70 -20.81 4.07 -9.21
C ALA A 70 -21.40 4.88 -8.05
N ASP A 71 -21.99 4.21 -7.06
CA ASP A 71 -22.77 4.86 -6.01
C ASP A 71 -22.25 4.57 -4.60
N GLU A 72 -21.81 3.34 -4.32
CA GLU A 72 -21.39 2.89 -2.99
C GLU A 72 -19.91 2.51 -3.00
N PHE A 73 -19.03 3.49 -2.89
CA PHE A 73 -17.61 3.26 -2.77
C PHE A 73 -17.08 3.69 -1.40
N MET A 74 -15.89 3.21 -1.05
CA MET A 74 -15.26 3.50 0.22
C MET A 74 -14.91 5.00 0.34
N VAL A 75 -15.41 5.62 1.40
CA VAL A 75 -14.99 6.95 1.85
C VAL A 75 -14.44 6.79 3.25
N THR A 76 -13.18 7.12 3.45
CA THR A 76 -12.50 6.92 4.72
C THR A 76 -12.20 8.24 5.41
N PRO A 77 -12.17 8.25 6.76
CA PRO A 77 -11.54 9.32 7.50
C PRO A 77 -10.10 9.54 7.07
N ASN A 78 -9.62 10.78 7.21
CA ASN A 78 -8.23 11.09 6.89
C ASN A 78 -7.28 10.24 7.73
N MET A 79 -6.29 9.62 7.11
CA MET A 79 -5.27 8.73 7.69
C MET A 79 -5.72 7.28 7.96
N ASP A 80 -6.92 6.85 7.56
CA ASP A 80 -7.19 5.43 7.48
C ASP A 80 -6.25 4.79 6.44
N HIS A 81 -5.60 3.70 6.82
CA HIS A 81 -4.51 3.13 6.05
C HIS A 81 -4.42 1.61 6.19
N PHE A 82 -3.66 1.00 5.32
CA PHE A 82 -3.09 -0.32 5.54
C PHE A 82 -1.57 -0.24 5.48
N GLY A 83 -0.91 -1.10 6.27
CA GLY A 83 0.55 -1.12 6.38
C GLY A 83 1.19 -2.16 5.49
N ILE A 84 2.34 -1.81 4.93
CA ILE A 84 3.27 -2.74 4.29
C ILE A 84 4.62 -2.67 5.00
N GLU A 85 5.21 -3.83 5.23
CA GLU A 85 6.55 -3.93 5.80
C GLU A 85 7.60 -3.68 4.72
N VAL A 86 8.61 -2.88 5.08
CA VAL A 86 9.83 -2.70 4.28
C VAL A 86 11.03 -3.26 5.06
N SER A 87 11.96 -3.86 4.33
CA SER A 87 13.06 -4.61 4.93
C SER A 87 14.13 -3.73 5.59
N SER A 88 14.22 -2.47 5.17
CA SER A 88 15.21 -1.52 5.69
C SER A 88 14.75 -0.06 5.56
N LYS A 89 15.44 0.83 6.27
CA LYS A 89 15.24 2.28 6.12
C LYS A 89 15.66 2.80 4.75
N GLU A 90 16.66 2.17 4.17
CA GLU A 90 17.15 2.47 2.83
C GLU A 90 16.07 2.15 1.79
N GLU A 91 15.42 0.99 1.88
CA GLU A 91 14.29 0.63 1.02
C GLU A 91 13.13 1.60 1.18
N MET A 92 12.79 1.97 2.43
CA MET A 92 11.78 3.00 2.69
C MET A 92 12.13 4.32 2.00
N GLN A 93 13.39 4.77 2.12
CA GLN A 93 13.84 6.01 1.50
C GLN A 93 13.78 5.94 -0.02
N GLU A 94 14.13 4.82 -0.62
CA GLU A 94 14.03 4.61 -2.08
C GLU A 94 12.58 4.72 -2.58
N ILE A 95 11.63 4.11 -1.84
CA ILE A 95 10.20 4.21 -2.17
C ILE A 95 9.74 5.67 -2.06
N LEU A 96 10.10 6.36 -0.98
CA LEU A 96 9.76 7.77 -0.79
C LEU A 96 10.35 8.66 -1.89
N ASP A 97 11.57 8.40 -2.32
CA ASP A 97 12.21 9.16 -3.39
C ASP A 97 11.53 8.93 -4.75
N ARG A 98 11.09 7.69 -5.03
CA ARG A 98 10.26 7.39 -6.20
C ARG A 98 8.92 8.13 -6.12
N ALA A 99 8.24 8.09 -4.97
CA ALA A 99 6.97 8.79 -4.77
C ALA A 99 7.12 10.31 -4.94
N LYS A 100 8.19 10.92 -4.40
CA LYS A 100 8.49 12.35 -4.58
C LYS A 100 8.79 12.71 -6.05
N ARG A 101 9.46 11.82 -6.79
CA ARG A 101 9.65 12.00 -8.24
C ARG A 101 8.32 11.97 -8.99
N TYR A 102 7.47 11.00 -8.66
CA TYR A 102 6.15 10.90 -9.28
C TYR A 102 5.25 12.09 -8.90
N GLN A 103 5.32 12.59 -7.67
CA GLN A 103 4.57 13.77 -7.22
C GLN A 103 4.86 15.01 -8.06
N ARG A 104 6.09 15.17 -8.58
CA ARG A 104 6.40 16.28 -9.50
C ARG A 104 5.72 16.13 -10.86
N LYS A 105 5.40 14.90 -11.25
CA LYS A 105 4.68 14.56 -12.48
C LYS A 105 3.17 14.63 -12.28
N ASP A 106 2.68 14.17 -11.12
CA ASP A 106 1.28 14.20 -10.73
C ASP A 106 1.10 14.73 -9.29
N PRO A 107 0.65 15.99 -9.14
CA PRO A 107 0.55 16.62 -7.83
C PRO A 107 -0.56 16.05 -6.93
N ARG A 108 -1.36 15.08 -7.42
CA ARG A 108 -2.34 14.37 -6.60
C ARG A 108 -1.68 13.43 -5.60
N VAL A 109 -0.43 13.01 -5.82
CA VAL A 109 0.31 12.20 -4.86
C VAL A 109 0.51 12.98 -3.56
N ARG A 110 0.21 12.36 -2.44
CA ARG A 110 0.39 12.92 -1.10
C ARG A 110 1.36 12.06 -0.30
N ILE A 111 2.27 12.67 0.42
CA ILE A 111 3.31 12.01 1.20
C ILE A 111 3.39 12.71 2.55
N THR A 112 3.51 11.93 3.63
CA THR A 112 3.80 12.46 4.96
C THR A 112 5.29 12.39 5.25
N ASP A 113 5.73 13.18 6.22
CA ASP A 113 7.08 13.04 6.76
C ASP A 113 7.25 11.71 7.49
N THR A 114 8.48 11.21 7.49
CA THR A 114 8.84 9.99 8.22
C THR A 114 8.72 10.21 9.72
N GLY A 115 7.95 9.36 10.39
CA GLY A 115 7.83 9.29 11.83
C GLY A 115 8.62 8.14 12.43
N ALA A 116 8.86 8.19 13.73
CA ALA A 116 9.42 7.07 14.46
C ALA A 116 8.82 7.00 15.87
N MET A 117 8.56 5.77 16.32
CA MET A 117 8.07 5.49 17.67
C MET A 117 8.73 4.23 18.23
N THR A 118 8.72 4.10 19.55
CA THR A 118 9.14 2.88 20.23
C THR A 118 7.92 2.14 20.73
N THR A 119 7.91 0.81 20.57
CA THR A 119 6.87 -0.08 21.08
C THR A 119 7.47 -1.31 21.73
N ARG A 120 6.65 -2.02 22.51
CA ARG A 120 7.03 -3.29 23.14
C ARG A 120 6.15 -4.43 22.67
N TYR A 121 6.78 -5.56 22.36
CA TYR A 121 6.10 -6.80 22.05
C TYR A 121 6.87 -7.97 22.65
N GLN A 122 6.21 -8.81 23.44
CA GLN A 122 6.80 -9.99 24.10
C GLN A 122 8.13 -9.67 24.84
N ASP A 123 8.08 -8.68 25.73
CA ASP A 123 9.23 -8.20 26.54
C ASP A 123 10.43 -7.63 25.77
N LYS A 124 10.29 -7.48 24.45
CA LYS A 124 11.30 -6.85 23.59
C LYS A 124 10.85 -5.43 23.18
N GLU A 125 11.82 -4.54 23.09
CA GLU A 125 11.57 -3.19 22.59
C GLU A 125 11.92 -3.10 21.12
N TYR A 126 11.04 -2.46 20.36
CA TYR A 126 11.20 -2.26 18.91
C TYR A 126 11.09 -0.78 18.57
N ARG A 127 11.87 -0.36 17.59
CA ARG A 127 11.72 0.92 16.93
C ARG A 127 10.93 0.72 15.65
N LEU A 128 9.80 1.41 15.54
CA LEU A 128 9.02 1.51 14.32
C LEU A 128 9.38 2.81 13.62
N THR A 129 9.69 2.72 12.34
CA THR A 129 9.84 3.89 11.47
C THR A 129 8.76 3.80 10.40
N ASN A 130 8.00 4.85 10.18
CA ASN A 130 6.88 4.85 9.25
C ASN A 130 6.82 6.13 8.41
N ALA A 131 6.19 6.02 7.26
CA ALA A 131 5.79 7.12 6.39
C ALA A 131 4.53 6.70 5.63
N TYR A 132 3.76 7.66 5.15
CA TYR A 132 2.51 7.36 4.46
C TYR A 132 2.52 7.97 3.06
N ILE A 133 2.00 7.21 2.10
CA ILE A 133 1.85 7.63 0.71
C ILE A 133 0.39 7.41 0.30
N TRP A 134 -0.19 8.38 -0.39
CA TRP A 134 -1.55 8.29 -0.90
C TRP A 134 -1.60 8.67 -2.38
N PHE A 135 -2.33 7.90 -3.17
CA PHE A 135 -2.64 8.23 -4.55
C PHE A 135 -3.92 7.54 -5.03
N LEU A 136 -4.97 8.31 -5.28
CA LEU A 136 -6.25 7.95 -5.91
C LEU A 136 -7.12 6.91 -5.21
N ILE A 137 -6.58 5.99 -4.43
CA ILE A 137 -7.38 5.05 -3.64
C ILE A 137 -7.82 5.69 -2.32
N PRO A 138 -8.94 5.26 -1.71
CA PRO A 138 -9.44 5.90 -0.49
C PRO A 138 -8.61 5.66 0.78
N LEU A 139 -7.62 4.77 0.75
CA LEU A 139 -6.74 4.47 1.89
C LEU A 139 -5.32 4.98 1.65
N TRP A 140 -4.65 5.40 2.72
CA TRP A 140 -3.22 5.60 2.70
C TRP A 140 -2.48 4.26 2.75
N ILE A 141 -1.27 4.24 2.24
CA ILE A 141 -0.33 3.14 2.40
C ILE A 141 0.72 3.57 3.42
N GLU A 142 0.78 2.87 4.55
CA GLU A 142 1.85 3.03 5.51
C GLU A 142 3.05 2.16 5.09
N LEU A 143 4.20 2.79 4.91
CA LEU A 143 5.49 2.09 4.90
C LEU A 143 5.93 1.90 6.33
N GLN A 144 6.23 0.70 6.76
CA GLN A 144 6.67 0.43 8.11
C GLN A 144 7.95 -0.40 8.13
N HIS A 145 8.98 0.11 8.79
CA HIS A 145 10.20 -0.61 9.11
C HIS A 145 10.29 -0.86 10.62
N VAL A 146 10.56 -2.11 11.00
CA VAL A 146 10.59 -2.57 12.39
C VAL A 146 11.99 -3.05 12.75
N GLU A 147 12.62 -2.41 13.72
CA GLU A 147 13.93 -2.78 14.25
C GLU A 147 13.81 -3.25 15.69
N LEU A 148 14.39 -4.42 16.00
CA LEU A 148 14.59 -4.81 17.39
C LEU A 148 15.66 -3.92 18.02
N ARG A 149 15.34 -3.27 19.13
CA ARG A 149 16.33 -2.57 19.93
C ARG A 149 17.10 -3.61 20.76
N THR A 150 18.35 -3.78 20.44
CA THR A 150 19.29 -4.48 21.32
C THR A 150 19.87 -3.44 22.27
N ASP A 151 19.62 -3.59 23.57
CA ASP A 151 20.29 -2.76 24.57
C ASP A 151 21.81 -2.89 24.38
N THR A 152 22.45 -1.79 24.05
CA THR A 152 23.92 -1.65 24.05
C THR A 152 24.40 -1.34 25.46
#